data_d3f7cf8f4fd24f4f55adee5a48e920e5
#
_entry.id   d3f7cf8f4fd24f4f55adee5a48e920e5
#
_cell.length_a   1.000
_cell.length_b   1.000
_cell.length_c   1.000
_cell.angle_alpha   90.00
_cell.angle_beta   90.00
_cell.angle_gamma   90.00
#
_symmetry.space_group_name_H-M   'P 1'
#
loop_
_entity.id
_entity.type
_entity.pdbx_description
1 polymer ?
#
loop_
_entity_poly.entity_id
_entity_poly.type
_entity_poly.pdbx_seq_one_letter_code
_entity_poly.pdbx_strand_id
1 'polypeptide(L)'
;HYVNQEEQNGLGDAVLKAESLINGDAFALLLPDDLFFSKNSCLSQLSSIFLRTNASIIAVNKIDKENIHKYGVIKPGKEKNDAILIDDIIEKPSIEDAPSDIAVCGRYILTATIFEHLKKIESDKSGEIQLTDAIKSLLSEEKVYAKIYDGEKFDCGSKMGFVHATIALALRDKSISQDIHKIIKEII
;
A
#
# COMPACT_ATOMS: atom_id res chain seq x y z
N HIS A 1 18.16 -11.34 -2.75
CA HIS A 1 18.51 -11.39 -1.33
C HIS A 1 17.26 -11.68 -0.51
N TYR A 2 17.44 -12.41 0.59
CA TYR A 2 16.40 -12.63 1.59
C TYR A 2 16.88 -12.00 2.89
N VAL A 3 15.97 -11.34 3.60
CA VAL A 3 16.21 -10.81 4.94
C VAL A 3 15.20 -11.45 5.86
N ASN A 4 15.66 -11.99 6.97
CA ASN A 4 14.79 -12.61 7.96
C ASN A 4 14.31 -11.56 8.96
N GLN A 5 13.01 -11.51 9.20
CA GLN A 5 12.41 -10.85 10.34
C GLN A 5 12.17 -11.92 11.42
N GLU A 6 12.99 -11.97 12.44
CA GLU A 6 12.96 -13.04 13.46
C GLU A 6 11.69 -12.95 14.32
N GLU A 7 11.25 -11.75 14.62
CA GLU A 7 10.03 -11.47 15.38
C GLU A 7 9.06 -10.66 14.53
N GLN A 8 7.77 -10.95 14.63
CA GLN A 8 6.72 -10.28 13.85
C GLN A 8 6.37 -8.91 14.46
N ASN A 9 7.32 -7.99 14.43
CA ASN A 9 7.20 -6.65 15.02
C ASN A 9 6.57 -5.61 14.06
N GLY A 10 5.78 -6.05 13.10
CA GLY A 10 5.05 -5.19 12.18
C GLY A 10 5.78 -4.87 10.87
N LEU A 11 5.07 -4.18 9.97
CA LEU A 11 5.57 -3.85 8.63
C LEU A 11 6.77 -2.89 8.68
N GLY A 12 6.75 -1.92 9.58
CA GLY A 12 7.86 -0.97 9.72
C GLY A 12 9.17 -1.65 10.08
N ASP A 13 9.15 -2.63 10.99
CA ASP A 13 10.33 -3.42 11.35
C ASP A 13 10.81 -4.27 10.16
N ALA A 14 9.90 -4.90 9.42
CA ALA A 14 10.26 -5.66 8.22
C ALA A 14 10.97 -4.79 7.17
N VAL A 15 10.49 -3.57 6.96
CA VAL A 15 11.13 -2.60 6.06
C VAL A 15 12.51 -2.19 6.60
N LEU A 16 12.62 -1.91 7.90
CA LEU A 16 13.88 -1.53 8.54
C LEU A 16 14.96 -2.60 8.40
N LYS A 17 14.60 -3.89 8.49
CA LYS A 17 15.55 -5.01 8.27
C LYS A 17 16.19 -5.00 6.88
N ALA A 18 15.51 -4.42 5.89
CA ALA A 18 16.02 -4.35 4.53
C ALA A 18 16.97 -3.15 4.28
N GLU A 19 17.15 -2.24 5.24
CA GLU A 19 17.95 -1.01 5.08
C GLU A 19 19.33 -1.29 4.49
N SER A 20 20.05 -2.29 5.01
CA SER A 20 21.41 -2.62 4.56
C SER A 20 21.51 -3.08 3.10
N LEU A 21 20.39 -3.46 2.48
CA LEU A 21 20.31 -3.88 1.08
C LEU A 21 19.95 -2.73 0.14
N ILE A 22 19.50 -1.61 0.68
CA ILE A 22 19.10 -0.44 -0.10
C ILE A 22 20.31 0.47 -0.29
N ASN A 23 20.82 0.53 -1.53
CA ASN A 23 22.01 1.31 -1.90
C ASN A 23 21.66 2.55 -2.74
N GLY A 24 20.44 3.05 -2.63
CA GLY A 24 19.97 4.20 -3.41
C GLY A 24 19.25 5.21 -2.57
N ASP A 25 18.90 6.33 -3.20
CA ASP A 25 18.17 7.42 -2.54
C ASP A 25 16.68 7.09 -2.34
N ALA A 26 16.17 6.11 -3.08
CA ALA A 26 14.78 5.65 -2.99
C ALA A 26 14.64 4.18 -3.39
N PHE A 27 13.56 3.55 -2.94
CA PHE A 27 13.24 2.15 -3.25
C PHE A 27 11.73 1.95 -3.41
N ALA A 28 11.36 0.89 -4.14
CA ALA A 28 9.97 0.44 -4.22
C ALA A 28 9.69 -0.61 -3.14
N LEU A 29 8.59 -0.43 -2.41
CA LEU A 29 8.07 -1.40 -1.46
C LEU A 29 6.75 -1.97 -1.99
N LEU A 30 6.67 -3.30 -2.05
CA LEU A 30 5.52 -4.02 -2.56
C LEU A 30 5.07 -5.06 -1.53
N LEU A 31 3.85 -4.95 -1.03
CA LEU A 31 3.26 -5.96 -0.17
C LEU A 31 2.74 -7.12 -1.03
N PRO A 32 3.09 -8.37 -0.71
CA PRO A 32 2.82 -9.52 -1.60
C PRO A 32 1.35 -9.94 -1.63
N ASP A 33 0.58 -9.59 -0.62
CA ASP A 33 -0.85 -9.90 -0.48
C ASP A 33 -1.78 -8.92 -1.22
N ASP A 34 -1.27 -7.77 -1.67
CA ASP A 34 -2.00 -6.85 -2.52
C ASP A 34 -1.72 -7.12 -4.00
N LEU A 35 -2.71 -7.64 -4.73
CA LEU A 35 -2.62 -7.84 -6.17
C LEU A 35 -3.22 -6.66 -6.93
N PHE A 36 -2.47 -6.18 -7.91
CA PHE A 36 -2.84 -5.03 -8.73
C PHE A 36 -3.03 -5.45 -10.19
N PHE A 37 -4.17 -5.10 -10.77
CA PHE A 37 -4.49 -5.42 -12.16
C PHE A 37 -4.89 -4.16 -12.92
N SER A 38 -4.09 -3.78 -13.92
CA SER A 38 -4.32 -2.61 -14.77
C SER A 38 -3.49 -2.67 -16.05
N LYS A 39 -3.81 -1.79 -16.99
CA LYS A 39 -3.03 -1.65 -18.23
C LYS A 39 -1.61 -1.15 -17.95
N ASN A 40 -1.48 -0.14 -17.08
CA ASN A 40 -0.19 0.40 -16.62
C ASN A 40 0.03 -0.06 -15.19
N SER A 41 1.11 -0.78 -14.91
CA SER A 41 1.37 -1.29 -13.57
C SER A 41 1.31 -0.18 -12.51
N CYS A 42 0.90 -0.54 -11.29
CA CYS A 42 0.84 0.43 -10.18
C CYS A 42 2.18 1.11 -9.97
N LEU A 43 3.28 0.34 -9.99
CA LEU A 43 4.62 0.89 -9.83
C LEU A 43 4.98 1.88 -10.95
N SER A 44 4.57 1.62 -12.20
CA SER A 44 4.78 2.56 -13.30
C SER A 44 4.02 3.88 -13.08
N GLN A 45 2.79 3.81 -12.54
CA GLN A 45 2.02 5.01 -12.18
C GLN A 45 2.71 5.82 -11.08
N LEU A 46 3.22 5.16 -10.02
CA LEU A 46 3.97 5.82 -8.95
C LEU A 46 5.28 6.41 -9.46
N SER A 47 6.04 5.66 -10.27
CA SER A 47 7.33 6.11 -10.82
C SER A 47 7.20 7.38 -11.65
N SER A 48 6.10 7.51 -12.40
CA SER A 48 5.84 8.72 -13.21
C SER A 48 5.75 10.00 -12.35
N ILE A 49 5.26 9.87 -11.12
CA ILE A 49 5.18 10.98 -10.16
C ILE A 49 6.53 11.16 -9.46
N PHE A 50 7.17 10.07 -9.03
CA PHE A 50 8.48 10.11 -8.40
C PHE A 50 9.52 10.85 -9.26
N LEU A 51 9.61 10.53 -10.54
CA LEU A 51 10.53 11.18 -11.47
C LEU A 51 10.32 12.68 -11.62
N ARG A 52 9.11 13.19 -11.32
CA ARG A 52 8.80 14.63 -11.38
C ARG A 52 9.00 15.34 -10.05
N THR A 53 8.83 14.61 -8.93
CA THR A 53 8.78 15.21 -7.59
C THR A 53 10.02 14.92 -6.76
N ASN A 54 10.72 13.85 -7.07
CA ASN A 54 11.81 13.27 -6.28
C ASN A 54 11.44 13.09 -4.80
N ALA A 55 10.18 12.69 -4.54
CA ALA A 55 9.60 12.56 -3.21
C ALA A 55 8.90 11.22 -3.06
N SER A 56 8.73 10.74 -1.84
CA SER A 56 7.99 9.52 -1.53
C SER A 56 6.57 9.54 -2.09
N ILE A 57 6.14 8.43 -2.68
CA ILE A 57 4.80 8.26 -3.29
C ILE A 57 4.15 7.00 -2.76
N ILE A 58 2.88 7.10 -2.42
CA ILE A 58 2.07 6.00 -1.91
C ILE A 58 0.89 5.76 -2.85
N ALA A 59 0.65 4.52 -3.23
CA ALA A 59 -0.60 4.15 -3.90
C ALA A 59 -1.75 4.18 -2.89
N VAL A 60 -2.86 4.79 -3.28
CA VAL A 60 -4.08 4.86 -2.47
C VAL A 60 -5.31 4.55 -3.31
N ASN A 61 -6.39 4.12 -2.65
CA ASN A 61 -7.71 3.98 -3.26
C ASN A 61 -8.79 4.51 -2.33
N LYS A 62 -9.92 4.90 -2.92
CA LYS A 62 -11.13 5.12 -2.14
C LYS A 62 -11.70 3.79 -1.67
N ILE A 63 -12.13 3.75 -0.43
CA ILE A 63 -12.72 2.58 0.20
C ILE A 63 -14.05 2.92 0.86
N ASP A 64 -14.88 1.90 1.06
CA ASP A 64 -16.09 2.03 1.85
C ASP A 64 -15.76 2.32 3.31
N LYS A 65 -16.55 3.21 3.93
CA LYS A 65 -16.35 3.65 5.31
C LYS A 65 -16.25 2.51 6.32
N GLU A 66 -16.97 1.42 6.07
CA GLU A 66 -16.96 0.22 6.92
C GLU A 66 -15.60 -0.47 6.98
N ASN A 67 -14.75 -0.28 5.97
CA ASN A 67 -13.44 -0.90 5.84
C ASN A 67 -12.29 0.00 6.31
N ILE A 68 -12.55 1.25 6.69
CA ILE A 68 -11.54 2.24 7.10
C ILE A 68 -10.60 1.70 8.17
N HIS A 69 -11.14 1.01 9.18
CA HIS A 69 -10.40 0.46 10.32
C HIS A 69 -9.36 -0.62 9.97
N LYS A 70 -9.26 -1.01 8.70
CA LYS A 70 -8.32 -2.04 8.23
C LYS A 70 -7.03 -1.48 7.65
N TYR A 71 -6.99 -0.18 7.31
CA TYR A 71 -5.93 0.41 6.49
C TYR A 71 -5.41 1.71 7.09
N GLY A 72 -4.21 2.09 6.71
CA GLY A 72 -3.76 3.46 6.88
C GLY A 72 -4.59 4.40 6.00
N VAL A 73 -5.05 5.52 6.53
CA VAL A 73 -5.91 6.49 5.85
C VAL A 73 -5.22 7.85 5.78
N ILE A 74 -5.15 8.44 4.59
CA ILE A 74 -4.50 9.73 4.38
C ILE A 74 -5.48 10.89 4.61
N LYS A 75 -4.95 12.03 5.06
CA LYS A 75 -5.58 13.33 4.92
C LYS A 75 -5.09 13.96 3.64
N PRO A 76 -5.93 14.04 2.59
CA PRO A 76 -5.50 14.60 1.32
C PRO A 76 -5.36 16.13 1.42
N GLY A 77 -4.25 16.64 0.92
CA GLY A 77 -3.98 18.06 0.72
C GLY A 77 -4.23 18.49 -0.73
N LYS A 78 -3.36 19.36 -1.24
CA LYS A 78 -3.48 19.85 -2.62
C LYS A 78 -3.17 18.77 -3.64
N GLU A 79 -4.03 18.65 -4.66
CA GLU A 79 -3.80 17.80 -5.82
C GLU A 79 -3.23 18.61 -6.98
N LYS A 80 -2.21 18.09 -7.64
CA LYS A 80 -1.65 18.64 -8.88
C LYS A 80 -1.07 17.53 -9.75
N ASN A 81 -1.49 17.48 -11.01
CA ASN A 81 -0.98 16.54 -12.00
C ASN A 81 -1.04 15.08 -11.50
N ASP A 82 -2.20 14.63 -11.05
CA ASP A 82 -2.44 13.28 -10.53
C ASP A 82 -1.67 12.89 -9.25
N ALA A 83 -1.04 13.84 -8.60
CA ALA A 83 -0.37 13.67 -7.32
C ALA A 83 -1.09 14.47 -6.24
N ILE A 84 -1.51 13.80 -5.19
CA ILE A 84 -2.16 14.40 -4.02
C ILE A 84 -1.09 14.56 -2.95
N LEU A 85 -0.83 15.77 -2.48
CA LEU A 85 0.00 15.99 -1.31
C LEU A 85 -0.67 15.38 -0.09
N ILE A 86 0.07 14.65 0.73
CA ILE A 86 -0.44 14.10 1.98
C ILE A 86 -0.20 15.12 3.10
N ASP A 87 -1.29 15.59 3.74
CA ASP A 87 -1.21 16.50 4.87
C ASP A 87 -1.06 15.76 6.20
N ASP A 88 -1.63 14.55 6.32
CA ASP A 88 -1.51 13.65 7.46
C ASP A 88 -1.87 12.22 7.05
N ILE A 89 -1.50 11.25 7.89
CA ILE A 89 -1.84 9.84 7.72
C ILE A 89 -2.05 9.18 9.08
N ILE A 90 -3.06 8.32 9.20
CA ILE A 90 -3.43 7.64 10.45
C ILE A 90 -3.59 6.14 10.15
N GLU A 91 -2.92 5.31 10.97
CA GLU A 91 -3.05 3.85 10.88
C GLU A 91 -4.35 3.37 11.51
N LYS A 92 -5.15 2.62 10.74
CA LYS A 92 -6.38 1.95 11.19
C LYS A 92 -7.28 2.83 12.08
N PRO A 93 -7.65 4.03 11.64
CA PRO A 93 -8.46 4.94 12.46
C PRO A 93 -9.87 4.37 12.67
N SER A 94 -10.56 4.84 13.71
CA SER A 94 -12.00 4.65 13.78
C SER A 94 -12.70 5.40 12.63
N ILE A 95 -13.95 5.06 12.35
CA ILE A 95 -14.73 5.76 11.31
C ILE A 95 -14.86 7.25 11.64
N GLU A 96 -14.92 7.58 12.92
CA GLU A 96 -15.09 8.95 13.43
C GLU A 96 -13.79 9.76 13.33
N ASP A 97 -12.64 9.10 13.53
CA ASP A 97 -11.31 9.73 13.50
C ASP A 97 -10.67 9.73 12.10
N ALA A 98 -11.27 9.03 11.15
CA ALA A 98 -10.71 8.91 9.81
C ALA A 98 -10.68 10.26 9.09
N PRO A 99 -9.51 10.72 8.61
CA PRO A 99 -9.40 12.02 7.96
C PRO A 99 -10.03 12.07 6.56
N SER A 100 -10.28 10.91 5.96
CA SER A 100 -10.93 10.76 4.64
C SER A 100 -11.39 9.31 4.39
N ASP A 101 -11.85 9.02 3.18
CA ASP A 101 -12.14 7.69 2.65
C ASP A 101 -11.01 7.13 1.75
N ILE A 102 -9.81 7.75 1.80
CA ILE A 102 -8.68 7.40 0.94
C ILE A 102 -7.67 6.58 1.73
N ALA A 103 -7.62 5.28 1.42
CA ALA A 103 -6.79 4.31 2.12
C ALA A 103 -5.52 3.94 1.33
N VAL A 104 -4.48 3.63 2.08
CA VAL A 104 -3.20 3.17 1.54
C VAL A 104 -3.37 1.79 0.93
N CYS A 105 -2.73 1.61 -0.22
CA CYS A 105 -2.56 0.33 -0.88
C CYS A 105 -1.09 -0.11 -0.78
N GLY A 106 -0.83 -1.37 -0.59
CA GLY A 106 0.50 -1.94 -0.35
C GLY A 106 1.55 -1.73 -1.46
N ARG A 107 1.62 -0.54 -2.03
CA ARG A 107 2.61 -0.13 -3.05
C ARG A 107 3.12 1.27 -2.76
N TYR A 108 4.45 1.37 -2.66
CA TYR A 108 5.13 2.59 -2.30
C TYR A 108 6.39 2.79 -3.15
N ILE A 109 6.78 4.03 -3.34
CA ILE A 109 8.16 4.43 -3.61
C ILE A 109 8.55 5.34 -2.46
N LEU A 110 9.52 4.94 -1.68
CA LEU A 110 9.96 5.66 -0.49
C LEU A 110 11.39 6.16 -0.67
N THR A 111 11.66 7.38 -0.22
CA THR A 111 13.04 7.88 -0.06
C THR A 111 13.73 7.12 1.08
N ALA A 112 15.04 6.96 0.99
CA ALA A 112 15.81 6.26 2.03
C ALA A 112 15.76 6.96 3.40
N THR A 113 15.37 8.24 3.45
CA THR A 113 15.13 8.99 4.68
C THR A 113 14.12 8.29 5.60
N ILE A 114 13.21 7.49 5.05
CA ILE A 114 12.23 6.71 5.84
C ILE A 114 12.90 5.84 6.90
N PHE A 115 14.11 5.32 6.67
CA PHE A 115 14.81 4.49 7.63
C PHE A 115 15.17 5.25 8.91
N GLU A 116 15.51 6.54 8.81
CA GLU A 116 15.80 7.38 9.97
C GLU A 116 14.55 7.63 10.82
N HIS A 117 13.38 7.65 10.19
CA HIS A 117 12.10 7.75 10.88
C HIS A 117 11.73 6.41 11.52
N LEU A 118 11.86 5.29 10.78
CA LEU A 118 11.59 3.95 11.31
C LEU A 118 12.39 3.62 12.57
N LYS A 119 13.65 4.04 12.65
CA LYS A 119 14.51 3.85 13.84
C LYS A 119 14.01 4.59 15.09
N LYS A 120 13.18 5.62 14.91
CA LYS A 120 12.66 6.46 15.99
C LYS A 120 11.24 6.11 16.42
N ILE A 121 10.54 5.28 15.61
CA ILE A 121 9.16 4.88 15.93
C ILE A 121 9.17 3.83 17.04
N GLU A 122 8.41 4.10 18.07
CA GLU A 122 8.11 3.12 19.12
C GLU A 122 7.01 2.17 18.65
N SER A 123 7.01 0.94 19.16
CA SER A 123 5.94 0.00 18.88
C SER A 123 4.60 0.51 19.41
N ASP A 124 3.55 0.26 18.67
CA ASP A 124 2.19 0.57 19.06
C ASP A 124 1.68 -0.34 20.20
N LYS A 125 0.38 -0.22 20.57
CA LYS A 125 -0.24 -1.03 21.61
C LYS A 125 -0.28 -2.54 21.30
N SER A 126 -0.15 -2.92 20.04
CA SER A 126 -0.04 -4.32 19.60
C SER A 126 1.40 -4.83 19.63
N GLY A 127 2.38 -3.98 19.88
CA GLY A 127 3.81 -4.30 19.82
C GLY A 127 4.42 -4.15 18.43
N GLU A 128 3.68 -3.60 17.46
CA GLU A 128 4.12 -3.46 16.07
C GLU A 128 4.70 -2.07 15.78
N ILE A 129 5.76 -2.03 15.00
CA ILE A 129 6.30 -0.81 14.39
C ILE A 129 5.54 -0.57 13.09
N GLN A 130 4.69 0.44 13.07
CA GLN A 130 3.85 0.75 11.92
C GLN A 130 4.61 1.60 10.89
N LEU A 131 4.61 1.17 9.63
CA LEU A 131 5.19 1.96 8.54
C LEU A 131 4.44 3.30 8.37
N THR A 132 3.14 3.29 8.61
CA THR A 132 2.28 4.48 8.54
C THR A 132 2.74 5.57 9.51
N ASP A 133 3.16 5.20 10.73
CA ASP A 133 3.67 6.15 11.73
C ASP A 133 5.02 6.74 11.32
N ALA A 134 5.89 5.93 10.70
CA ALA A 134 7.14 6.43 10.14
C ALA A 134 6.89 7.40 8.97
N ILE A 135 5.93 7.11 8.10
CA ILE A 135 5.51 8.02 7.03
C ILE A 135 4.93 9.31 7.61
N LYS A 136 4.11 9.22 8.66
CA LYS A 136 3.61 10.40 9.37
C LYS A 136 4.74 11.26 9.93
N SER A 137 5.74 10.64 10.54
CA SER A 137 6.94 11.34 11.00
C SER A 137 7.70 12.00 9.84
N LEU A 138 7.83 11.30 8.70
CA LEU A 138 8.50 11.81 7.50
C LEU A 138 7.83 13.08 6.93
N LEU A 139 6.51 13.24 7.07
CA LEU A 139 5.77 14.44 6.63
C LEU A 139 6.30 15.74 7.28
N SER A 140 6.97 15.65 8.43
CA SER A 140 7.56 16.84 9.06
C SER A 140 8.83 17.35 8.39
N GLU A 141 9.50 16.51 7.61
CA GLU A 141 10.79 16.79 6.95
C GLU A 141 10.67 16.83 5.43
N GLU A 142 9.83 15.98 4.84
CA GLU A 142 9.70 15.83 3.40
C GLU A 142 8.24 15.86 2.96
N LYS A 143 8.03 16.22 1.68
CA LYS A 143 6.74 16.04 1.03
C LYS A 143 6.54 14.58 0.67
N VAL A 144 5.38 14.04 1.04
CA VAL A 144 4.93 12.72 0.59
C VAL A 144 3.67 12.91 -0.25
N TYR A 145 3.60 12.21 -1.36
CA TYR A 145 2.45 12.28 -2.25
C TYR A 145 1.70 10.96 -2.28
N ALA A 146 0.43 11.03 -2.60
CA ALA A 146 -0.41 9.89 -2.90
C ALA A 146 -0.83 9.92 -4.37
N LYS A 147 -0.99 8.72 -4.94
CA LYS A 147 -1.60 8.51 -6.26
C LYS A 147 -2.81 7.60 -6.08
N ILE A 148 -4.00 8.07 -6.45
CA ILE A 148 -5.14 7.18 -6.60
C ILE A 148 -4.80 6.22 -7.74
N TYR A 149 -4.72 4.93 -7.41
CA TYR A 149 -4.37 3.90 -8.36
C TYR A 149 -5.45 3.74 -9.43
N ASP A 150 -5.06 3.80 -10.68
CA ASP A 150 -5.93 3.53 -11.83
C ASP A 150 -5.85 2.04 -12.18
N GLY A 151 -6.81 1.27 -11.68
CA GLY A 151 -6.89 -0.17 -11.87
C GLY A 151 -7.68 -0.85 -10.75
N GLU A 152 -7.71 -2.17 -10.77
CA GLU A 152 -8.31 -2.98 -9.73
C GLU A 152 -7.25 -3.49 -8.75
N LYS A 153 -7.59 -3.46 -7.48
CA LYS A 153 -6.81 -4.04 -6.40
C LYS A 153 -7.60 -5.17 -5.75
N PHE A 154 -6.91 -6.28 -5.47
CA PHE A 154 -7.43 -7.39 -4.68
C PHE A 154 -6.56 -7.55 -3.43
N ASP A 155 -7.21 -7.54 -2.27
CA ASP A 155 -6.59 -7.80 -0.98
C ASP A 155 -6.63 -9.30 -0.69
N CYS A 156 -5.51 -9.98 -0.95
CA CYS A 156 -5.35 -11.42 -0.76
C CYS A 156 -4.91 -11.79 0.67
N GLY A 157 -4.77 -10.85 1.57
CA GLY A 157 -4.48 -11.07 2.99
C GLY A 157 -5.62 -11.76 3.73
N SER A 158 -6.85 -11.74 3.19
CA SER A 158 -7.99 -12.48 3.70
C SER A 158 -8.34 -13.68 2.82
N LYS A 159 -8.91 -14.74 3.42
CA LYS A 159 -9.38 -15.93 2.67
C LYS A 159 -10.38 -15.56 1.58
N MET A 160 -11.32 -14.67 1.89
CA MET A 160 -12.34 -14.22 0.94
C MET A 160 -11.74 -13.38 -0.18
N GLY A 161 -10.82 -12.47 0.15
CA GLY A 161 -10.12 -11.65 -0.85
C GLY A 161 -9.26 -12.50 -1.79
N PHE A 162 -8.56 -13.53 -1.29
CA PHE A 162 -7.82 -14.48 -2.10
C PHE A 162 -8.73 -15.25 -3.08
N VAL A 163 -9.86 -15.76 -2.61
CA VAL A 163 -10.85 -16.45 -3.46
C VAL A 163 -11.43 -15.49 -4.50
N HIS A 164 -11.78 -14.27 -4.10
CA HIS A 164 -12.28 -13.24 -5.01
C HIS A 164 -11.27 -12.93 -6.12
N ALA A 165 -10.00 -12.67 -5.75
CA ALA A 165 -8.93 -12.43 -6.72
C ALA A 165 -8.77 -13.61 -7.70
N THR A 166 -8.74 -14.84 -7.16
CA THR A 166 -8.60 -16.06 -7.97
C THR A 166 -9.72 -16.19 -9.00
N ILE A 167 -10.97 -16.05 -8.59
CA ILE A 167 -12.13 -16.15 -9.50
C ILE A 167 -12.10 -15.01 -10.52
N ALA A 168 -11.90 -13.76 -10.08
CA ALA A 168 -11.92 -12.60 -10.94
C ALA A 168 -10.83 -12.67 -12.03
N LEU A 169 -9.62 -13.09 -11.68
CA LEU A 169 -8.52 -13.23 -12.63
C LEU A 169 -8.70 -14.44 -13.55
N ALA A 170 -9.18 -15.58 -13.02
CA ALA A 170 -9.47 -16.78 -13.83
C ALA A 170 -10.55 -16.53 -14.88
N LEU A 171 -11.59 -15.75 -14.54
CA LEU A 171 -12.63 -15.36 -15.52
C LEU A 171 -12.14 -14.42 -16.63
N ARG A 172 -11.02 -13.74 -16.43
CA ARG A 172 -10.38 -12.86 -17.42
C ARG A 172 -9.39 -13.58 -18.32
N ASP A 173 -8.85 -14.69 -17.83
CA ASP A 173 -7.92 -15.51 -18.62
C ASP A 173 -8.66 -16.25 -19.72
N LYS A 174 -8.45 -15.83 -20.97
CA LYS A 174 -9.11 -16.41 -22.14
C LYS A 174 -8.84 -17.90 -22.31
N SER A 175 -7.76 -18.43 -21.75
CA SER A 175 -7.41 -19.84 -21.87
C SER A 175 -8.25 -20.76 -20.98
N ILE A 176 -8.80 -20.24 -19.86
CA ILE A 176 -9.53 -21.03 -18.86
C ILE A 176 -10.92 -20.48 -18.51
N SER A 177 -11.26 -19.26 -18.94
CA SER A 177 -12.50 -18.58 -18.52
C SER A 177 -13.77 -19.37 -18.81
N GLN A 178 -13.83 -20.09 -19.96
CA GLN A 178 -14.99 -20.91 -20.30
C GLN A 178 -15.17 -22.10 -19.36
N ASP A 179 -14.08 -22.73 -18.96
CA ASP A 179 -14.12 -23.87 -18.04
C ASP A 179 -14.47 -23.41 -16.63
N ILE A 180 -13.95 -22.26 -16.19
CA ILE A 180 -14.35 -21.64 -14.91
C ILE A 180 -15.85 -21.34 -14.90
N HIS A 181 -16.42 -20.81 -15.98
CA HIS A 181 -17.87 -20.59 -16.06
C HIS A 181 -18.69 -21.89 -15.94
N LYS A 182 -18.19 -23.02 -16.51
CA LYS A 182 -18.86 -24.32 -16.35
C LYS A 182 -18.81 -24.80 -14.91
N ILE A 183 -17.59 -24.75 -14.31
CA ILE A 183 -17.40 -25.16 -12.90
C ILE A 183 -18.31 -24.38 -11.96
N ILE A 184 -18.38 -23.04 -12.11
CA ILE A 184 -19.26 -22.21 -11.27
C ILE A 184 -20.72 -22.63 -11.41
N LYS A 185 -21.21 -22.93 -12.66
CA LYS A 185 -22.58 -23.38 -12.89
C LYS A 185 -22.90 -24.77 -12.33
N GLU A 186 -21.89 -25.61 -12.15
CA GLU A 186 -22.05 -26.95 -11.57
C GLU A 186 -22.13 -26.91 -10.04
N ILE A 187 -21.59 -25.84 -9.43
CA ILE A 187 -21.54 -25.66 -7.95
C ILE A 187 -22.78 -24.94 -7.43
N ILE A 188 -23.39 -24.04 -8.22
CA ILE A 188 -24.58 -23.24 -7.88
C ILE A 188 -25.86 -23.94 -8.35
#